data_378b23e4e48b7b6b44a65af67f4d59d8
#
_entry.id   378b23e4e48b7b6b44a65af67f4d59d8
#
_cell.length_a   1.000
_cell.length_b   1.000
_cell.length_c   1.000
_cell.angle_alpha   90.00
_cell.angle_beta   90.00
_cell.angle_gamma   90.00
#
_symmetry.space_group_name_H-M   'P 1'
#
loop_
_entity.id
_entity.type
_entity.pdbx_description
1 polymer ?
#
loop_
_entity_poly.entity_id
_entity_poly.type
_entity_poly.pdbx_seq_one_letter_code
_entity_poly.pdbx_strand_id
1 'polypeptide(L)'
;MSIFYLRHKDDTEVIGVSFSQVQADRFGINWRDAYIATLDDLGFRNIRVATYWDRIEKSPSEYDFSELDFMVQEAEKRNAKLKVVVGQKVIRWPECFYPAWLDKNNPGLVAERTNELITETVNRYKNSPAIESWQVENEFLLKTFGECPKQNLTNEALSREIETVRTLDPSRPIELTQSNQNGFPFLGPNTETFGFSMYRVVHNNVFGYYVYPQTGIYNFWKAALIETYRDTRVTIHELQGEAWGSRGNEELSWEEAQRSMSPKQLRDNLTYARQTQIKTMYLWGAEWWYWLKETQGKPEMWETVKNEVAR
;
A
#
# COMPACT_ATOMS: atom_id res chain seq x y z
N MET A 1 1.96 11.40 29.99
CA MET A 1 2.24 10.29 29.05
C MET A 1 0.98 10.08 28.22
N SER A 2 1.07 10.11 26.87
CA SER A 2 -0.12 10.02 26.00
C SER A 2 -0.80 8.65 26.12
N ILE A 3 -2.14 8.60 26.09
CA ILE A 3 -2.91 7.35 26.04
C ILE A 3 -2.48 6.49 24.84
N PHE A 4 -2.16 7.12 23.73
CA PHE A 4 -1.62 6.47 22.54
C PHE A 4 -0.32 5.71 22.85
N TYR A 5 0.65 6.33 23.50
CA TYR A 5 1.89 5.67 23.91
C TYR A 5 1.62 4.46 24.82
N LEU A 6 0.68 4.59 25.76
CA LEU A 6 0.33 3.50 26.68
C LEU A 6 -0.36 2.33 25.95
N ARG A 7 -1.14 2.60 24.91
CA ARG A 7 -1.76 1.57 24.08
C ARG A 7 -0.75 0.74 23.28
N HIS A 8 0.36 1.36 22.87
CA HIS A 8 1.32 0.76 21.91
C HIS A 8 2.69 0.40 22.51
N LYS A 9 2.95 0.71 23.78
CA LYS A 9 4.27 0.51 24.39
C LYS A 9 4.75 -0.96 24.38
N ASP A 10 3.81 -1.89 24.44
CA ASP A 10 4.08 -3.33 24.48
C ASP A 10 3.85 -4.00 23.12
N ASP A 11 3.40 -3.26 22.08
CA ASP A 11 3.19 -3.79 20.75
C ASP A 11 4.55 -4.04 20.06
N THR A 12 4.67 -5.18 19.40
CA THR A 12 5.84 -5.50 18.57
C THR A 12 5.82 -4.67 17.28
N GLU A 13 6.99 -4.18 16.87
CA GLU A 13 7.15 -3.51 15.58
C GLU A 13 6.93 -4.52 14.44
N VAL A 14 6.08 -4.16 13.49
CA VAL A 14 5.82 -4.91 12.26
C VAL A 14 6.29 -4.09 11.07
N ILE A 15 7.32 -4.56 10.39
CA ILE A 15 7.78 -3.99 9.13
C ILE A 15 7.33 -4.92 8.01
N GLY A 16 6.33 -4.48 7.27
CA GLY A 16 5.86 -5.11 6.05
C GLY A 16 6.37 -4.39 4.80
N VAL A 17 5.92 -4.87 3.64
CA VAL A 17 6.25 -4.27 2.34
C VAL A 17 5.05 -4.32 1.41
N SER A 18 4.85 -3.28 0.61
CA SER A 18 3.93 -3.32 -0.53
C SER A 18 4.61 -3.98 -1.72
N PHE A 19 3.89 -4.87 -2.41
CA PHE A 19 4.35 -5.54 -3.62
C PHE A 19 3.31 -5.44 -4.74
N SER A 20 3.78 -5.15 -5.96
CA SER A 20 2.95 -4.94 -7.14
C SER A 20 3.55 -5.62 -8.37
N GLN A 21 2.85 -6.63 -8.92
CA GLN A 21 3.23 -7.24 -10.19
C GLN A 21 3.17 -6.23 -11.35
N VAL A 22 2.27 -5.26 -11.28
CA VAL A 22 2.16 -4.19 -12.30
C VAL A 22 3.42 -3.33 -12.34
N GLN A 23 3.97 -3.00 -11.17
CA GLN A 23 5.21 -2.22 -11.11
C GLN A 23 6.42 -3.04 -11.53
N ALA A 24 6.46 -4.33 -11.18
CA ALA A 24 7.50 -5.22 -11.65
C ALA A 24 7.51 -5.35 -13.18
N ASP A 25 6.34 -5.46 -13.80
CA ASP A 25 6.22 -5.48 -15.26
C ASP A 25 6.74 -4.19 -15.92
N ARG A 26 6.50 -3.02 -15.31
CA ARG A 26 7.05 -1.73 -15.79
C ARG A 26 8.57 -1.71 -15.77
N PHE A 27 9.18 -2.34 -14.76
CA PHE A 27 10.63 -2.49 -14.67
C PHE A 27 11.17 -3.59 -15.60
N GLY A 28 10.30 -4.34 -16.28
CA GLY A 28 10.68 -5.47 -17.14
C GLY A 28 11.30 -6.64 -16.37
N ILE A 29 10.97 -6.81 -15.10
CA ILE A 29 11.44 -7.92 -14.26
C ILE A 29 10.36 -8.98 -14.10
N ASN A 30 10.77 -10.22 -13.89
CA ASN A 30 9.85 -11.30 -13.54
C ASN A 30 9.27 -11.05 -12.15
N TRP A 31 8.01 -10.68 -12.07
CA TRP A 31 7.37 -10.34 -10.80
C TRP A 31 7.27 -11.54 -9.84
N ARG A 32 7.20 -12.79 -10.36
CA ARG A 32 7.15 -13.99 -9.50
C ARG A 32 8.49 -14.19 -8.78
N ASP A 33 9.59 -14.03 -9.50
CA ASP A 33 10.93 -14.14 -8.92
C ASP A 33 11.17 -13.00 -7.89
N ALA A 34 10.76 -11.78 -8.22
CA ALA A 34 10.86 -10.64 -7.32
C ALA A 34 10.01 -10.84 -6.05
N TYR A 35 8.78 -11.38 -6.17
CA TYR A 35 7.92 -11.69 -5.03
C TYR A 35 8.52 -12.77 -4.14
N ILE A 36 9.02 -13.86 -4.72
CA ILE A 36 9.70 -14.93 -3.98
C ILE A 36 10.95 -14.38 -3.27
N ALA A 37 11.76 -13.58 -3.96
CA ALA A 37 12.95 -12.97 -3.36
C ALA A 37 12.59 -12.04 -2.19
N THR A 38 11.47 -11.32 -2.29
CA THR A 38 10.95 -10.48 -1.19
C THR A 38 10.61 -11.32 0.05
N LEU A 39 10.04 -12.51 -0.16
CA LEU A 39 9.70 -13.44 0.92
C LEU A 39 10.94 -14.18 1.47
N ASP A 40 11.82 -14.67 0.61
CA ASP A 40 12.89 -15.60 1.00
C ASP A 40 14.20 -14.88 1.31
N ASP A 41 14.64 -13.94 0.47
CA ASP A 41 15.93 -13.27 0.62
C ASP A 41 15.83 -12.05 1.53
N LEU A 42 14.80 -11.19 1.37
CA LEU A 42 14.54 -10.08 2.30
C LEU A 42 13.87 -10.53 3.60
N GLY A 43 13.18 -11.67 3.60
CA GLY A 43 12.58 -12.25 4.79
C GLY A 43 11.26 -11.60 5.23
N PHE A 44 10.60 -10.80 4.39
CA PHE A 44 9.31 -10.22 4.75
C PHE A 44 8.25 -11.28 5.02
N ARG A 45 7.46 -11.04 6.07
CA ARG A 45 6.33 -11.90 6.47
C ARG A 45 5.00 -11.15 6.49
N ASN A 46 5.01 -9.86 6.24
CA ASN A 46 3.81 -9.02 6.12
C ASN A 46 3.88 -8.30 4.77
N ILE A 47 2.99 -8.64 3.85
CA ILE A 47 3.00 -8.10 2.49
C ILE A 47 1.65 -7.52 2.15
N ARG A 48 1.65 -6.32 1.60
CA ARG A 48 0.49 -5.64 1.07
C ARG A 48 0.45 -5.82 -0.44
N VAL A 49 -0.60 -6.45 -0.96
CA VAL A 49 -0.82 -6.73 -2.38
C VAL A 49 -2.16 -6.17 -2.84
N ALA A 50 -2.37 -6.02 -4.14
CA ALA A 50 -3.60 -5.43 -4.66
C ALA A 50 -4.28 -6.28 -5.72
N THR A 51 -5.60 -6.07 -5.85
CA THR A 51 -6.44 -6.59 -6.93
C THR A 51 -6.44 -5.60 -8.09
N TYR A 52 -5.71 -5.87 -9.15
CA TYR A 52 -5.73 -5.05 -10.37
C TYR A 52 -6.89 -5.50 -11.25
N TRP A 53 -7.94 -4.67 -11.31
CA TRP A 53 -9.22 -5.06 -11.91
C TRP A 53 -9.10 -5.45 -13.37
N ASP A 54 -8.36 -4.68 -14.17
CA ASP A 54 -8.13 -4.95 -15.60
C ASP A 54 -7.40 -6.28 -15.87
N ARG A 55 -6.67 -6.80 -14.88
CA ARG A 55 -6.00 -8.10 -14.95
C ARG A 55 -6.91 -9.24 -14.53
N ILE A 56 -7.75 -8.99 -13.54
CA ILE A 56 -8.64 -10.00 -12.96
C ILE A 56 -9.87 -10.22 -13.85
N GLU A 57 -10.50 -9.16 -14.36
CA GLU A 57 -11.76 -9.24 -15.08
C GLU A 57 -11.63 -8.67 -16.51
N LYS A 58 -11.01 -9.46 -17.40
CA LYS A 58 -10.79 -9.07 -18.81
C LYS A 58 -12.08 -9.01 -19.62
N SER A 59 -13.08 -9.81 -19.28
CA SER A 59 -14.44 -9.84 -19.83
C SER A 59 -15.44 -9.80 -18.69
N PRO A 60 -16.65 -9.25 -18.87
CA PRO A 60 -17.65 -9.15 -17.82
C PRO A 60 -17.94 -10.50 -17.15
N SER A 61 -17.78 -10.55 -15.81
CA SER A 61 -18.02 -11.72 -14.95
C SER A 61 -17.10 -12.94 -15.23
N GLU A 62 -16.01 -12.74 -15.98
CA GLU A 62 -14.96 -13.75 -16.18
C GLU A 62 -13.71 -13.35 -15.38
N TYR A 63 -13.51 -14.00 -14.24
CA TYR A 63 -12.46 -13.65 -13.28
C TYR A 63 -11.24 -14.57 -13.38
N ASP A 64 -10.08 -14.01 -13.65
CA ASP A 64 -8.77 -14.68 -13.60
C ASP A 64 -7.97 -14.20 -12.37
N PHE A 65 -8.00 -14.99 -11.32
CA PHE A 65 -7.25 -14.72 -10.10
C PHE A 65 -5.84 -15.35 -10.07
N SER A 66 -5.35 -15.88 -11.17
CA SER A 66 -4.10 -16.68 -11.20
C SER A 66 -2.88 -15.98 -10.62
N GLU A 67 -2.76 -14.65 -10.80
CA GLU A 67 -1.67 -13.87 -10.22
C GLU A 67 -1.79 -13.74 -8.71
N LEU A 68 -2.99 -13.44 -8.20
CA LEU A 68 -3.24 -13.32 -6.77
C LEU A 68 -3.21 -14.69 -6.08
N ASP A 69 -3.71 -15.74 -6.74
CA ASP A 69 -3.59 -17.14 -6.28
C ASP A 69 -2.14 -17.52 -6.03
N PHE A 70 -1.26 -17.19 -6.96
CA PHE A 70 0.18 -17.43 -6.80
C PHE A 70 0.72 -16.71 -5.57
N MET A 71 0.42 -15.42 -5.39
CA MET A 71 0.91 -14.65 -4.25
C MET A 71 0.39 -15.19 -2.91
N VAL A 72 -0.89 -15.59 -2.86
CA VAL A 72 -1.49 -16.18 -1.66
C VAL A 72 -0.84 -17.53 -1.33
N GLN A 73 -0.69 -18.42 -2.33
CA GLN A 73 -0.06 -19.73 -2.13
C GLN A 73 1.40 -19.62 -1.67
N GLU A 74 2.18 -18.72 -2.26
CA GLU A 74 3.57 -18.52 -1.86
C GLU A 74 3.70 -17.90 -0.45
N ALA A 75 2.74 -17.06 -0.07
CA ALA A 75 2.63 -16.54 1.31
C ALA A 75 2.28 -17.65 2.31
N GLU A 76 1.29 -18.52 1.99
CA GLU A 76 0.91 -19.66 2.83
C GLU A 76 2.09 -20.60 3.09
N LYS A 77 2.83 -20.96 2.05
CA LYS A 77 4.02 -21.85 2.15
C LYS A 77 5.06 -21.32 3.15
N ARG A 78 5.11 -20.00 3.36
CA ARG A 78 6.11 -19.32 4.20
C ARG A 78 5.55 -18.74 5.50
N ASN A 79 4.28 -19.04 5.82
CA ASN A 79 3.55 -18.44 6.95
C ASN A 79 3.56 -16.90 6.92
N ALA A 80 3.62 -16.32 5.72
CA ALA A 80 3.52 -14.88 5.54
C ALA A 80 2.05 -14.43 5.58
N LYS A 81 1.82 -13.17 5.95
CA LYS A 81 0.53 -12.55 6.05
C LYS A 81 0.33 -11.50 4.97
N LEU A 82 -0.87 -11.48 4.42
CA LEU A 82 -1.23 -10.58 3.34
C LEU A 82 -2.29 -9.58 3.82
N LYS A 83 -2.03 -8.30 3.56
CA LYS A 83 -3.03 -7.25 3.49
C LYS A 83 -3.43 -7.12 2.02
N VAL A 84 -4.67 -7.43 1.69
CA VAL A 84 -5.16 -7.39 0.31
C VAL A 84 -5.94 -6.09 0.08
N VAL A 85 -5.47 -5.29 -0.87
CA VAL A 85 -6.16 -4.07 -1.30
C VAL A 85 -7.21 -4.44 -2.32
N VAL A 86 -8.46 -4.14 -2.02
CA VAL A 86 -9.62 -4.41 -2.87
C VAL A 86 -10.35 -3.11 -3.24
N GLY A 87 -10.97 -3.07 -4.39
CA GLY A 87 -11.73 -1.91 -4.86
C GLY A 87 -11.29 -1.45 -6.25
N GLN A 88 -11.74 -0.25 -6.65
CA GLN A 88 -11.42 0.33 -7.95
C GLN A 88 -10.11 1.13 -7.96
N LYS A 89 -9.78 1.76 -6.83
CA LYS A 89 -8.56 2.57 -6.65
C LYS A 89 -7.58 1.82 -5.77
N VAL A 90 -6.55 1.25 -6.37
CA VAL A 90 -5.56 0.41 -5.70
C VAL A 90 -4.15 0.99 -5.86
N ILE A 91 -3.17 0.34 -5.25
CA ILE A 91 -1.78 0.81 -5.23
C ILE A 91 -1.15 0.89 -6.62
N ARG A 92 -0.19 1.77 -6.80
CA ARG A 92 0.57 2.08 -8.02
C ARG A 92 -0.21 2.90 -9.04
N TRP A 93 0.52 3.77 -9.73
CA TRP A 93 -0.01 4.55 -10.83
C TRP A 93 -0.51 3.66 -11.98
N PRO A 94 -1.66 3.93 -12.61
CA PRO A 94 -2.55 5.11 -12.47
C PRO A 94 -3.57 5.02 -11.32
N GLU A 95 -3.47 4.07 -10.42
CA GLU A 95 -4.31 3.74 -9.27
C GLU A 95 -5.69 3.15 -9.63
N CYS A 96 -6.35 3.60 -10.69
CA CYS A 96 -7.59 3.00 -11.18
C CYS A 96 -7.32 2.16 -12.43
N PHE A 97 -7.45 0.85 -12.29
CA PHE A 97 -7.17 -0.15 -13.32
C PHE A 97 -8.47 -0.72 -13.86
N TYR A 98 -9.26 0.14 -14.52
CA TYR A 98 -10.54 -0.29 -15.08
C TYR A 98 -10.36 -1.21 -16.28
N PRO A 99 -11.10 -2.33 -16.37
CA PRO A 99 -11.09 -3.17 -17.55
C PRO A 99 -11.67 -2.43 -18.78
N ALA A 100 -11.15 -2.76 -19.96
CA ALA A 100 -11.46 -2.04 -21.21
C ALA A 100 -12.95 -2.05 -21.59
N TRP A 101 -13.71 -3.04 -21.13
CA TRP A 101 -15.13 -3.19 -21.39
C TRP A 101 -16.01 -2.29 -20.50
N LEU A 102 -15.47 -1.77 -19.39
CA LEU A 102 -16.23 -0.99 -18.41
C LEU A 102 -16.37 0.47 -18.84
N ASP A 103 -17.58 1.00 -18.88
CA ASP A 103 -17.80 2.44 -18.99
C ASP A 103 -17.48 3.12 -17.64
N LYS A 104 -16.23 3.52 -17.50
CA LYS A 104 -15.72 4.20 -16.30
C LYS A 104 -16.36 5.55 -16.01
N ASN A 105 -17.12 6.13 -16.94
CA ASN A 105 -17.81 7.40 -16.76
C ASN A 105 -19.24 7.22 -16.24
N ASN A 106 -19.71 5.99 -16.08
CA ASN A 106 -20.99 5.66 -15.44
C ASN A 106 -20.77 5.27 -13.95
N PRO A 107 -20.96 6.20 -12.97
CA PRO A 107 -20.66 5.92 -11.57
C PRO A 107 -21.51 4.79 -10.98
N GLY A 108 -22.76 4.63 -11.44
CA GLY A 108 -23.63 3.56 -10.98
C GLY A 108 -23.12 2.19 -11.37
N LEU A 109 -22.72 2.03 -12.64
CA LEU A 109 -22.14 0.80 -13.16
C LEU A 109 -20.80 0.49 -12.48
N VAL A 110 -19.93 1.50 -12.32
CA VAL A 110 -18.63 1.32 -11.64
C VAL A 110 -18.84 0.84 -10.21
N ALA A 111 -19.74 1.47 -9.44
CA ALA A 111 -20.01 1.09 -8.05
C ALA A 111 -20.60 -0.33 -7.94
N GLU A 112 -21.47 -0.74 -8.86
CA GLU A 112 -22.03 -2.09 -8.92
C GLU A 112 -20.93 -3.12 -9.19
N ARG A 113 -20.16 -2.92 -10.26
CA ARG A 113 -19.11 -3.86 -10.68
C ARG A 113 -17.93 -3.92 -9.72
N THR A 114 -17.59 -2.79 -9.06
CA THR A 114 -16.59 -2.79 -7.99
C THR A 114 -17.01 -3.69 -6.82
N ASN A 115 -18.28 -3.61 -6.40
CA ASN A 115 -18.79 -4.50 -5.34
C ASN A 115 -18.80 -5.98 -5.75
N GLU A 116 -19.04 -6.29 -7.02
CA GLU A 116 -18.92 -7.67 -7.52
C GLU A 116 -17.48 -8.16 -7.47
N LEU A 117 -16.52 -7.36 -7.95
CA LEU A 117 -15.08 -7.68 -7.85
C LEU A 117 -14.65 -7.93 -6.39
N ILE A 118 -15.07 -7.07 -5.47
CA ILE A 118 -14.81 -7.22 -4.03
C ILE A 118 -15.43 -8.53 -3.53
N THR A 119 -16.67 -8.82 -3.89
CA THR A 119 -17.39 -10.02 -3.49
C THR A 119 -16.67 -11.29 -3.94
N GLU A 120 -16.28 -11.36 -5.20
CA GLU A 120 -15.55 -12.50 -5.76
C GLU A 120 -14.19 -12.68 -5.09
N THR A 121 -13.47 -11.56 -4.88
CA THR A 121 -12.15 -11.58 -4.23
C THR A 121 -12.24 -12.07 -2.78
N VAL A 122 -13.13 -11.46 -1.99
CA VAL A 122 -13.26 -11.80 -0.56
C VAL A 122 -13.75 -13.25 -0.40
N ASN A 123 -14.74 -13.68 -1.17
CA ASN A 123 -15.24 -15.07 -1.11
C ASN A 123 -14.16 -16.08 -1.45
N ARG A 124 -13.27 -15.77 -2.41
CA ARG A 124 -12.19 -16.64 -2.81
C ARG A 124 -11.14 -16.83 -1.71
N TYR A 125 -10.78 -15.76 -0.99
CA TYR A 125 -9.61 -15.78 -0.11
C TYR A 125 -9.92 -15.71 1.38
N LYS A 126 -11.14 -15.41 1.82
CA LYS A 126 -11.50 -15.28 3.25
C LYS A 126 -11.17 -16.50 4.11
N ASN A 127 -11.01 -17.68 3.53
CA ASN A 127 -10.64 -18.89 4.25
C ASN A 127 -9.13 -19.18 4.24
N SER A 128 -8.33 -18.38 3.51
CA SER A 128 -6.88 -18.56 3.48
C SER A 128 -6.25 -18.07 4.79
N PRO A 129 -5.35 -18.86 5.39
CA PRO A 129 -4.63 -18.46 6.60
C PRO A 129 -3.60 -17.33 6.32
N ALA A 130 -3.26 -17.09 5.05
CA ALA A 130 -2.38 -16.00 4.68
C ALA A 130 -3.06 -14.63 4.77
N ILE A 131 -4.37 -14.54 4.57
CA ILE A 131 -5.07 -13.25 4.65
C ILE A 131 -5.17 -12.79 6.10
N GLU A 132 -4.57 -11.63 6.38
CA GLU A 132 -4.58 -11.00 7.70
C GLU A 132 -5.64 -9.90 7.80
N SER A 133 -5.75 -9.08 6.74
CA SER A 133 -6.65 -7.93 6.71
C SER A 133 -7.03 -7.56 5.28
N TRP A 134 -8.11 -6.82 5.16
CA TRP A 134 -8.58 -6.21 3.92
C TRP A 134 -8.32 -4.70 3.96
N GLN A 135 -7.70 -4.16 2.95
CA GLN A 135 -7.71 -2.73 2.73
C GLN A 135 -8.75 -2.42 1.66
N VAL A 136 -9.74 -1.59 2.00
CA VAL A 136 -10.74 -1.15 1.02
C VAL A 136 -10.27 0.16 0.41
N GLU A 137 -9.99 0.12 -0.88
CA GLU A 137 -9.47 1.23 -1.67
C GLU A 137 -8.08 1.74 -1.22
N ASN A 138 -7.43 2.51 -2.07
CA ASN A 138 -6.17 3.18 -1.73
C ASN A 138 -6.36 4.70 -1.75
N GLU A 139 -6.16 5.37 -0.62
CA GLU A 139 -6.28 6.83 -0.51
C GLU A 139 -7.52 7.39 -1.26
N PHE A 140 -8.66 6.71 -1.11
CA PHE A 140 -9.87 6.92 -1.91
C PHE A 140 -10.36 8.37 -1.94
N LEU A 141 -10.23 9.07 -0.82
CA LEU A 141 -10.67 10.46 -0.71
C LEU A 141 -9.65 11.46 -1.30
N LEU A 142 -8.48 11.01 -1.71
CA LEU A 142 -7.48 11.80 -2.43
C LEU A 142 -7.83 11.84 -3.93
N LYS A 143 -8.73 12.74 -4.30
CA LYS A 143 -9.25 12.88 -5.68
C LYS A 143 -8.31 13.60 -6.64
N THR A 144 -7.16 14.05 -6.17
CA THR A 144 -6.19 14.84 -6.95
C THR A 144 -4.99 14.03 -7.42
N PHE A 145 -4.89 12.78 -6.99
CA PHE A 145 -3.84 11.85 -7.37
C PHE A 145 -4.46 10.59 -8.01
N GLY A 146 -3.78 10.06 -9.04
CA GLY A 146 -4.29 8.98 -9.87
C GLY A 146 -5.17 9.46 -11.05
N GLU A 147 -5.49 8.54 -11.95
CA GLU A 147 -6.33 8.77 -13.14
C GLU A 147 -7.76 8.26 -12.94
N CYS A 148 -8.26 8.39 -11.73
CA CYS A 148 -9.61 7.94 -11.37
C CYS A 148 -10.67 9.03 -11.69
N PRO A 149 -11.79 8.68 -12.35
CA PRO A 149 -12.89 9.61 -12.51
C PRO A 149 -13.46 10.03 -11.14
N LYS A 150 -13.39 11.33 -10.83
CA LYS A 150 -13.70 11.86 -9.48
C LYS A 150 -15.13 11.58 -9.01
N GLN A 151 -16.06 11.44 -9.97
CA GLN A 151 -17.47 11.12 -9.70
C GLN A 151 -17.67 9.71 -9.14
N ASN A 152 -16.71 8.79 -9.35
CA ASN A 152 -16.76 7.42 -8.82
C ASN A 152 -16.32 7.37 -7.35
N LEU A 153 -15.51 8.36 -6.91
CA LEU A 153 -14.90 8.39 -5.59
C LEU A 153 -15.83 9.13 -4.61
N THR A 154 -16.88 8.44 -4.14
CA THR A 154 -17.86 9.00 -3.19
C THR A 154 -17.85 8.27 -1.85
N ASN A 155 -18.26 8.97 -0.78
CA ASN A 155 -18.37 8.34 0.54
C ASN A 155 -19.40 7.20 0.55
N GLU A 156 -20.44 7.31 -0.24
CA GLU A 156 -21.50 6.29 -0.39
C GLU A 156 -20.94 5.01 -1.03
N ALA A 157 -20.12 5.14 -2.08
CA ALA A 157 -19.45 4.00 -2.71
C ALA A 157 -18.51 3.32 -1.70
N LEU A 158 -17.62 4.09 -1.07
CA LEU A 158 -16.69 3.60 -0.07
C LEU A 158 -17.40 2.90 1.11
N SER A 159 -18.49 3.48 1.61
CA SER A 159 -19.26 2.88 2.72
C SER A 159 -19.88 1.54 2.32
N ARG A 160 -20.38 1.43 1.09
CA ARG A 160 -20.95 0.20 0.55
C ARG A 160 -19.89 -0.89 0.41
N GLU A 161 -18.74 -0.55 -0.12
CA GLU A 161 -17.61 -1.46 -0.30
C GLU A 161 -17.11 -2.01 1.04
N ILE A 162 -16.95 -1.15 2.05
CA ILE A 162 -16.58 -1.57 3.41
C ILE A 162 -17.64 -2.50 4.01
N GLU A 163 -18.92 -2.18 3.85
CA GLU A 163 -20.01 -3.02 4.37
C GLU A 163 -20.06 -4.38 3.65
N THR A 164 -19.77 -4.41 2.35
CA THR A 164 -19.64 -5.64 1.58
C THR A 164 -18.54 -6.53 2.16
N VAL A 165 -17.34 -6.00 2.35
CA VAL A 165 -16.22 -6.75 2.95
C VAL A 165 -16.59 -7.23 4.35
N ARG A 166 -17.12 -6.35 5.21
CA ARG A 166 -17.50 -6.68 6.60
C ARG A 166 -18.54 -7.79 6.68
N THR A 167 -19.50 -7.78 5.76
CA THR A 167 -20.55 -8.81 5.67
C THR A 167 -19.98 -10.17 5.25
N LEU A 168 -19.04 -10.16 4.28
CA LEU A 168 -18.47 -11.39 3.72
C LEU A 168 -17.39 -12.01 4.62
N ASP A 169 -16.63 -11.19 5.33
CA ASP A 169 -15.57 -11.61 6.25
C ASP A 169 -15.55 -10.74 7.52
N PRO A 170 -16.45 -11.00 8.47
CA PRO A 170 -16.55 -10.23 9.71
C PRO A 170 -15.39 -10.51 10.70
N SER A 171 -14.53 -11.46 10.39
CA SER A 171 -13.47 -11.90 11.30
C SER A 171 -12.15 -11.12 11.13
N ARG A 172 -11.96 -10.48 9.99
CA ARG A 172 -10.72 -9.77 9.69
C ARG A 172 -10.88 -8.25 9.75
N PRO A 173 -9.86 -7.54 10.24
CA PRO A 173 -9.89 -6.08 10.27
C PRO A 173 -9.88 -5.50 8.86
N ILE A 174 -10.60 -4.39 8.71
CA ILE A 174 -10.63 -3.58 7.49
C ILE A 174 -9.75 -2.34 7.73
N GLU A 175 -8.94 -1.99 6.75
CA GLU A 175 -8.15 -0.77 6.73
C GLU A 175 -8.72 0.23 5.71
N LEU A 176 -8.86 1.47 6.13
CA LEU A 176 -9.03 2.63 5.28
C LEU A 176 -7.72 3.42 5.24
N THR A 177 -7.34 3.92 4.07
CA THR A 177 -6.07 4.65 3.93
C THR A 177 -6.26 6.07 3.39
N GLN A 178 -5.33 6.95 3.76
CA GLN A 178 -5.31 8.34 3.30
C GLN A 178 -3.90 8.90 3.22
N SER A 179 -3.70 9.89 2.35
CA SER A 179 -2.43 10.61 2.26
C SER A 179 -2.15 11.43 3.50
N ASN A 180 -0.92 11.38 4.00
CA ASN A 180 -0.49 12.18 5.14
C ASN A 180 -0.36 13.69 4.82
N GLN A 181 -0.15 14.04 3.56
CA GLN A 181 0.10 15.41 3.16
C GLN A 181 -1.17 16.28 3.17
N ASN A 182 -2.36 15.70 3.09
CA ASN A 182 -3.63 16.41 2.93
C ASN A 182 -4.40 16.68 4.23
N GLY A 183 -3.71 16.85 5.34
CA GLY A 183 -4.33 17.25 6.60
C GLY A 183 -4.86 16.11 7.46
N PHE A 184 -5.78 16.42 8.37
CA PHE A 184 -6.34 15.43 9.30
C PHE A 184 -7.44 14.61 8.63
N PRO A 185 -7.33 13.27 8.66
CA PRO A 185 -8.27 12.37 8.00
C PRO A 185 -9.48 12.07 8.90
N PHE A 186 -10.38 13.05 9.04
CA PHE A 186 -11.64 12.86 9.78
C PHE A 186 -12.82 12.44 8.89
N LEU A 187 -12.57 12.29 7.60
CA LEU A 187 -13.58 11.94 6.62
C LEU A 187 -13.57 10.44 6.32
N GLY A 188 -14.74 9.91 6.00
CA GLY A 188 -14.95 8.52 5.65
C GLY A 188 -15.47 7.64 6.78
N PRO A 189 -15.89 6.41 6.46
CA PRO A 189 -16.42 5.45 7.44
C PRO A 189 -15.36 5.00 8.45
N ASN A 190 -15.81 4.51 9.61
CA ASN A 190 -14.92 3.94 10.60
C ASN A 190 -14.54 2.51 10.24
N THR A 191 -13.26 2.20 10.42
CA THR A 191 -12.65 0.90 10.20
C THR A 191 -11.73 0.54 11.36
N GLU A 192 -11.39 -0.72 11.50
CA GLU A 192 -10.57 -1.25 12.59
C GLU A 192 -9.14 -0.69 12.53
N THR A 193 -8.64 -0.44 11.31
CA THR A 193 -7.34 0.21 11.10
C THR A 193 -7.44 1.39 10.14
N PHE A 194 -6.58 2.37 10.35
CA PHE A 194 -6.48 3.56 9.53
C PHE A 194 -5.02 3.82 9.15
N GLY A 195 -4.72 3.76 7.85
CA GLY A 195 -3.36 3.96 7.34
C GLY A 195 -3.15 5.36 6.77
N PHE A 196 -1.96 5.91 6.95
CA PHE A 196 -1.52 7.07 6.17
C PHE A 196 -0.13 6.87 5.58
N SER A 197 0.10 7.49 4.41
CA SER A 197 1.38 7.43 3.71
C SER A 197 2.41 8.37 4.35
N MET A 198 3.70 7.97 4.33
CA MET A 198 4.82 8.78 4.80
C MET A 198 5.91 8.87 3.74
N TYR A 199 5.85 9.92 2.95
CA TYR A 199 6.90 10.31 2.03
C TYR A 199 7.70 11.46 2.62
N ARG A 200 9.04 11.39 2.53
CA ARG A 200 9.94 12.37 3.15
C ARG A 200 10.59 13.27 2.13
N VAL A 201 11.14 12.71 1.06
CA VAL A 201 11.84 13.46 0.01
C VAL A 201 11.20 13.18 -1.32
N VAL A 202 10.65 14.20 -1.94
CA VAL A 202 9.92 14.08 -3.20
C VAL A 202 10.37 15.14 -4.18
N HIS A 203 10.21 14.88 -5.48
CA HIS A 203 10.35 15.87 -6.52
C HIS A 203 9.01 16.54 -6.83
N ASN A 204 9.04 17.83 -6.97
CA ASN A 204 7.93 18.65 -7.44
C ASN A 204 8.38 19.54 -8.59
N ASN A 205 7.56 19.69 -9.62
CA ASN A 205 7.93 20.44 -10.84
C ASN A 205 8.21 21.92 -10.61
N VAL A 206 7.76 22.49 -9.48
CA VAL A 206 7.99 23.91 -9.15
C VAL A 206 9.22 24.10 -8.28
N PHE A 207 9.41 23.23 -7.27
CA PHE A 207 10.46 23.40 -6.26
C PHE A 207 11.64 22.41 -6.43
N GLY A 208 11.55 21.49 -7.39
CA GLY A 208 12.52 20.39 -7.49
C GLY A 208 12.39 19.41 -6.33
N TYR A 209 13.52 18.90 -5.85
CA TYR A 209 13.52 17.99 -4.69
C TYR A 209 13.37 18.78 -3.38
N TYR A 210 12.42 18.38 -2.56
CA TYR A 210 12.21 18.97 -1.24
C TYR A 210 11.85 17.94 -0.20
N VAL A 211 12.09 18.28 1.06
CA VAL A 211 11.78 17.44 2.22
C VAL A 211 10.49 17.94 2.85
N TYR A 212 9.52 17.04 3.04
CA TYR A 212 8.30 17.39 3.79
C TYR A 212 8.63 17.82 5.22
N PRO A 213 8.07 18.95 5.68
CA PRO A 213 8.43 19.56 6.96
C PRO A 213 7.86 18.83 8.19
N GLN A 214 6.89 17.93 8.01
CA GLN A 214 6.29 17.20 9.14
C GLN A 214 7.35 16.40 9.89
N THR A 215 7.36 16.53 11.21
CA THR A 215 8.24 15.77 12.09
C THR A 215 7.63 14.46 12.56
N GLY A 216 8.44 13.52 13.06
CA GLY A 216 7.93 12.29 13.66
C GLY A 216 6.99 12.58 14.84
N ILE A 217 7.31 13.61 15.66
CA ILE A 217 6.46 14.05 16.76
C ILE A 217 5.12 14.61 16.28
N TYR A 218 5.09 15.35 15.18
CA TYR A 218 3.83 15.79 14.56
C TYR A 218 2.94 14.59 14.20
N ASN A 219 3.52 13.58 13.54
CA ASN A 219 2.78 12.39 13.17
C ASN A 219 2.40 11.50 14.36
N PHE A 220 3.20 11.49 15.44
CA PHE A 220 2.80 10.88 16.71
C PHE A 220 1.50 11.49 17.24
N TRP A 221 1.41 12.82 17.34
CA TRP A 221 0.21 13.49 17.82
C TRP A 221 -0.97 13.33 16.86
N LYS A 222 -0.70 13.33 15.55
CA LYS A 222 -1.73 13.06 14.53
C LYS A 222 -2.32 11.65 14.70
N ALA A 223 -1.47 10.62 14.85
CA ALA A 223 -1.91 9.26 15.08
C ALA A 223 -2.70 9.13 16.38
N ALA A 224 -2.20 9.71 17.47
CA ALA A 224 -2.87 9.73 18.76
C ALA A 224 -4.27 10.34 18.69
N LEU A 225 -4.42 11.43 17.96
CA LEU A 225 -5.69 12.11 17.75
C LEU A 225 -6.65 11.24 16.93
N ILE A 226 -6.19 10.64 15.83
CA ILE A 226 -6.99 9.76 14.99
C ILE A 226 -7.53 8.58 15.80
N GLU A 227 -6.67 7.87 16.53
CA GLU A 227 -7.08 6.73 17.36
C GLU A 227 -8.09 7.11 18.45
N THR A 228 -7.93 8.30 19.03
CA THR A 228 -8.85 8.78 20.06
C THR A 228 -10.24 9.08 19.50
N TYR A 229 -10.31 9.70 18.31
CA TYR A 229 -11.58 10.14 17.72
C TYR A 229 -12.30 9.03 16.93
N ARG A 230 -11.56 8.10 16.33
CA ARG A 230 -12.14 7.10 15.43
C ARG A 230 -12.24 5.71 16.04
N ASP A 231 -11.69 5.50 17.23
CA ASP A 231 -11.56 4.17 17.86
C ASP A 231 -10.96 3.14 16.89
N THR A 232 -9.88 3.51 16.24
CA THR A 232 -9.18 2.76 15.20
C THR A 232 -7.71 2.57 15.59
N ARG A 233 -6.99 1.62 14.98
CA ARG A 233 -5.54 1.50 15.07
C ARG A 233 -4.90 2.20 13.88
N VAL A 234 -3.88 3.03 14.12
CA VAL A 234 -3.16 3.73 13.03
C VAL A 234 -1.97 2.90 12.55
N THR A 235 -1.81 2.85 11.22
CA THR A 235 -0.70 2.20 10.53
C THR A 235 -0.01 3.19 9.58
N ILE A 236 1.24 2.91 9.21
CA ILE A 236 1.90 3.54 8.06
C ILE A 236 1.74 2.57 6.89
N HIS A 237 0.77 2.80 6.02
CA HIS A 237 0.50 1.89 4.91
C HIS A 237 1.50 2.04 3.75
N GLU A 238 2.18 3.19 3.67
CA GLU A 238 3.26 3.45 2.72
C GLU A 238 4.36 4.28 3.39
N LEU A 239 5.47 3.63 3.70
CA LEU A 239 6.70 4.32 4.08
C LEU A 239 7.62 4.39 2.88
N GLN A 240 8.00 5.60 2.48
CA GLN A 240 8.86 5.81 1.31
C GLN A 240 10.14 4.98 1.39
N GLY A 241 10.29 4.04 0.46
CA GLY A 241 11.45 3.17 0.28
C GLY A 241 12.01 3.18 -1.14
N GLU A 242 11.33 3.87 -2.09
CA GLU A 242 11.81 4.06 -3.46
C GLU A 242 11.97 5.53 -3.81
N ALA A 243 12.68 5.81 -4.90
CA ALA A 243 12.88 7.16 -5.37
C ALA A 243 11.56 7.82 -5.79
N TRP A 244 11.48 9.13 -5.60
CA TRP A 244 10.43 9.97 -6.15
C TRP A 244 11.11 11.10 -6.91
N GLY A 245 11.33 10.88 -8.20
CA GLY A 245 12.07 11.78 -9.08
C GLY A 245 11.18 12.63 -9.99
N SER A 246 11.84 13.27 -10.95
CA SER A 246 11.20 14.08 -11.99
C SER A 246 10.46 13.24 -13.05
N ARG A 247 10.72 11.94 -13.10
CA ARG A 247 10.20 10.93 -14.04
C ARG A 247 9.94 9.63 -13.32
N GLY A 248 9.45 8.61 -14.05
CA GLY A 248 9.34 7.24 -13.54
C GLY A 248 10.69 6.71 -13.06
N ASN A 249 10.68 5.84 -12.06
CA ASN A 249 11.91 5.30 -11.46
C ASN A 249 12.78 4.53 -12.46
N GLU A 250 12.16 3.95 -13.48
CA GLU A 250 12.82 3.26 -14.61
C GLU A 250 13.64 4.17 -15.51
N GLU A 251 13.36 5.48 -15.48
CA GLU A 251 14.03 6.49 -16.29
C GLU A 251 15.08 7.31 -15.52
N LEU A 252 15.14 7.14 -14.20
CA LEU A 252 16.08 7.88 -13.35
C LEU A 252 17.46 7.24 -13.39
N SER A 253 18.52 8.06 -13.53
CA SER A 253 19.85 7.58 -13.20
C SER A 253 19.98 7.27 -11.72
N TRP A 254 20.92 6.38 -11.35
CA TRP A 254 21.18 6.07 -9.94
C TRP A 254 21.52 7.32 -9.12
N GLU A 255 22.31 8.23 -9.68
CA GLU A 255 22.70 9.51 -9.03
C GLU A 255 21.47 10.39 -8.78
N GLU A 256 20.53 10.44 -9.72
CA GLU A 256 19.30 11.20 -9.54
C GLU A 256 18.37 10.52 -8.54
N ALA A 257 18.19 9.22 -8.62
CA ALA A 257 17.36 8.45 -7.68
C ALA A 257 17.81 8.65 -6.23
N GLN A 258 19.12 8.71 -5.99
CA GLN A 258 19.68 8.94 -4.66
C GLN A 258 19.34 10.31 -4.05
N ARG A 259 18.89 11.28 -4.83
CA ARG A 259 18.45 12.59 -4.32
C ARG A 259 17.20 12.49 -3.47
N SER A 260 16.33 11.50 -3.72
CA SER A 260 15.11 11.26 -2.93
C SER A 260 15.15 9.94 -2.17
N MET A 261 15.93 8.95 -2.64
CA MET A 261 16.07 7.66 -1.96
C MET A 261 17.46 7.07 -2.15
N SER A 262 18.19 6.97 -1.07
CA SER A 262 19.48 6.30 -0.94
C SER A 262 19.43 5.31 0.22
N PRO A 263 20.43 4.42 0.38
CA PRO A 263 20.56 3.57 1.57
C PRO A 263 20.50 4.35 2.88
N LYS A 264 21.11 5.53 2.93
CA LYS A 264 21.02 6.43 4.09
C LYS A 264 19.61 6.96 4.30
N GLN A 265 18.96 7.45 3.23
CA GLN A 265 17.61 8.01 3.31
C GLN A 265 16.59 6.95 3.77
N LEU A 266 16.74 5.70 3.36
CA LEU A 266 15.88 4.60 3.82
C LEU A 266 16.00 4.41 5.34
N ARG A 267 17.23 4.38 5.88
CA ARG A 267 17.45 4.29 7.34
C ARG A 267 16.89 5.51 8.09
N ASP A 268 17.06 6.70 7.52
CA ASP A 268 16.50 7.93 8.07
C ASP A 268 14.96 7.88 8.09
N ASN A 269 14.33 7.33 7.04
CA ASN A 269 12.89 7.16 6.96
C ASN A 269 12.36 6.15 8.00
N LEU A 270 13.06 5.03 8.20
CA LEU A 270 12.72 4.06 9.26
C LEU A 270 12.86 4.68 10.66
N THR A 271 13.95 5.42 10.88
CA THR A 271 14.16 6.15 12.15
C THR A 271 13.05 7.18 12.39
N TYR A 272 12.67 7.91 11.36
CA TYR A 272 11.58 8.86 11.41
C TYR A 272 10.22 8.17 11.69
N ALA A 273 9.95 7.06 11.03
CA ALA A 273 8.72 6.29 11.28
C ALA A 273 8.65 5.79 12.74
N ARG A 274 9.75 5.29 13.30
CA ARG A 274 9.83 4.86 14.69
C ARG A 274 9.57 5.99 15.71
N GLN A 275 9.90 7.25 15.37
CA GLN A 275 9.59 8.42 16.21
C GLN A 275 8.08 8.65 16.35
N THR A 276 7.27 8.16 15.42
CA THR A 276 5.81 8.28 15.48
C THR A 276 5.18 7.34 16.50
N GLN A 277 5.89 6.32 16.98
CA GLN A 277 5.41 5.21 17.83
C GLN A 277 4.33 4.36 17.18
N ILE A 278 4.06 4.53 15.89
CA ILE A 278 3.20 3.63 15.12
C ILE A 278 3.99 2.34 14.91
N LYS A 279 3.38 1.20 15.23
CA LYS A 279 4.08 -0.09 15.28
C LYS A 279 4.00 -0.89 13.98
N THR A 280 3.00 -0.63 13.16
CA THR A 280 2.84 -1.33 11.87
C THR A 280 3.15 -0.39 10.72
N MET A 281 4.13 -0.75 9.92
CA MET A 281 4.52 0.03 8.75
C MET A 281 4.81 -0.86 7.55
N TYR A 282 4.42 -0.41 6.35
CA TYR A 282 4.71 -1.08 5.10
C TYR A 282 5.64 -0.22 4.25
N LEU A 283 6.82 -0.75 3.95
CA LEU A 283 7.77 -0.13 3.04
C LEU A 283 7.22 -0.13 1.61
N TRP A 284 7.59 0.90 0.85
CA TRP A 284 7.20 1.07 -0.53
C TRP A 284 8.41 1.06 -1.43
N GLY A 285 8.58 0.00 -2.30
CA GLY A 285 9.71 -0.03 -3.24
C GLY A 285 10.31 -1.40 -3.51
N ALA A 286 9.66 -2.52 -3.14
CA ALA A 286 10.22 -3.87 -3.31
C ALA A 286 10.68 -4.15 -4.74
N GLU A 287 9.85 -3.81 -5.73
CA GLU A 287 10.13 -4.03 -7.15
C GLU A 287 11.33 -3.21 -7.62
N TRP A 288 11.43 -1.94 -7.13
CA TRP A 288 12.54 -1.05 -7.46
C TRP A 288 13.87 -1.56 -6.89
N TRP A 289 13.89 -2.06 -5.64
CA TRP A 289 15.11 -2.61 -5.03
C TRP A 289 15.58 -3.87 -5.75
N TYR A 290 14.63 -4.74 -6.15
CA TYR A 290 14.91 -5.95 -6.92
C TYR A 290 15.45 -5.59 -8.30
N TRP A 291 14.82 -4.67 -9.01
CA TRP A 291 15.25 -4.17 -10.31
C TRP A 291 16.65 -3.55 -10.26
N LEU A 292 16.93 -2.71 -9.25
CA LEU A 292 18.26 -2.13 -9.05
C LEU A 292 19.33 -3.21 -8.90
N LYS A 293 19.06 -4.22 -8.08
CA LYS A 293 19.99 -5.33 -7.80
C LYS A 293 20.21 -6.19 -9.06
N GLU A 294 19.14 -6.72 -9.65
CA GLU A 294 19.22 -7.73 -10.69
C GLU A 294 19.49 -7.16 -12.10
N THR A 295 19.01 -5.95 -12.37
CA THR A 295 19.07 -5.35 -13.71
C THR A 295 20.12 -4.25 -13.82
N GLN A 296 20.29 -3.44 -12.77
CA GLN A 296 21.18 -2.29 -12.77
C GLN A 296 22.53 -2.56 -12.08
N GLY A 297 22.72 -3.73 -11.47
CA GLY A 297 23.94 -4.06 -10.72
C GLY A 297 24.17 -3.16 -9.51
N LYS A 298 23.07 -2.67 -8.87
CA LYS A 298 23.07 -1.76 -7.71
C LYS A 298 22.38 -2.44 -6.52
N PRO A 299 23.04 -3.33 -5.79
CA PRO A 299 22.43 -4.10 -4.70
C PRO A 299 22.25 -3.30 -3.40
N GLU A 300 22.77 -2.09 -3.30
CA GLU A 300 22.91 -1.34 -2.05
C GLU A 300 21.56 -1.09 -1.34
N MET A 301 20.49 -0.86 -2.12
CA MET A 301 19.14 -0.69 -1.54
C MET A 301 18.63 -2.02 -0.99
N TRP A 302 18.75 -3.10 -1.76
CA TRP A 302 18.34 -4.44 -1.35
C TRP A 302 19.02 -4.89 -0.07
N GLU A 303 20.35 -4.77 -0.02
CA GLU A 303 21.15 -5.14 1.16
C GLU A 303 20.81 -4.26 2.38
N THR A 304 20.51 -2.99 2.17
CA THR A 304 20.09 -2.11 3.26
C THR A 304 18.75 -2.56 3.83
N VAL A 305 17.76 -2.85 2.98
CA VAL A 305 16.45 -3.35 3.43
C VAL A 305 16.60 -4.67 4.18
N LYS A 306 17.36 -5.62 3.63
CA LYS A 306 17.63 -6.92 4.25
C LYS A 306 18.19 -6.78 5.67
N ASN A 307 19.15 -5.89 5.85
CA ASN A 307 19.76 -5.62 7.16
C ASN A 307 18.81 -4.92 8.16
N GLU A 308 17.87 -4.11 7.67
CA GLU A 308 16.91 -3.40 8.54
C GLU A 308 15.72 -4.27 8.94
N VAL A 309 15.30 -5.22 8.08
CA VAL A 309 14.17 -6.14 8.33
C VAL A 309 14.60 -7.33 9.18
N ALA A 310 15.84 -7.78 9.07
CA ALA A 310 16.40 -8.90 9.86
C ALA A 310 16.65 -8.56 11.34
N ARG A 311 16.37 -7.33 11.75
CA ARG A 311 16.53 -6.86 13.15
C ARG A 311 15.20 -6.98 13.90
#